data_9945f95e1a5a8bee8fdcfaa988fb6e31
#
_entry.id   9945f95e1a5a8bee8fdcfaa988fb6e31
#
_cell.length_a   1.000
_cell.length_b   1.000
_cell.length_c   1.000
_cell.angle_alpha   90.00
_cell.angle_beta   90.00
_cell.angle_gamma   90.00
#
_symmetry.space_group_name_H-M   'P 1'
#
loop_
_entity.id
_entity.type
_entity.pdbx_description
1 polymer ?
#
loop_
_entity_poly.entity_id
_entity_poly.type
_entity_poly.pdbx_seq_one_letter_code
_entity_poly.pdbx_strand_id
1 'polypeptide(L)'
;MSTDRAKAYTEAGVDIQAGNDLVARIKHLVQRTHTKGVISDIGGFGGLFRPEIGNMSDPVLVSSTDGVGTKLKLAFAFNKHDTVGIDLVAMSVNDILVQGATPLFFLDYFATGKLDVDTAHTVISGVAEG
;
A
#
# COMPACT_ATOMS: atom_id res chain seq x y z
N MET A 1 0.66 -26.60 -10.44
CA MET A 1 -0.55 -26.64 -9.60
C MET A 1 -1.63 -27.33 -10.39
N SER A 2 -2.43 -28.25 -9.80
CA SER A 2 -3.53 -28.87 -10.53
C SER A 2 -4.59 -27.82 -10.83
N THR A 3 -5.23 -27.91 -11.99
CA THR A 3 -6.29 -27.00 -12.46
C THR A 3 -7.44 -26.87 -11.45
N ASP A 4 -7.75 -27.90 -10.69
CA ASP A 4 -8.81 -27.89 -9.66
C ASP A 4 -8.48 -27.01 -8.45
N ARG A 5 -7.20 -26.96 -8.02
CA ARG A 5 -6.78 -26.07 -6.93
C ARG A 5 -6.89 -24.60 -7.33
N ALA A 6 -6.43 -24.25 -8.53
CA ALA A 6 -6.52 -22.87 -9.03
C ALA A 6 -7.99 -22.42 -9.11
N LYS A 7 -8.88 -23.30 -9.55
CA LYS A 7 -10.32 -23.01 -9.64
C LYS A 7 -10.95 -22.78 -8.27
N ALA A 8 -10.65 -23.62 -7.26
CA ALA A 8 -11.16 -23.48 -5.90
C ALA A 8 -10.70 -22.14 -5.25
N TYR A 9 -9.46 -21.71 -5.49
CA TYR A 9 -8.98 -20.40 -5.01
C TYR A 9 -9.73 -19.25 -5.68
N THR A 10 -9.92 -19.30 -7.00
CA THR A 10 -10.66 -18.27 -7.74
C THR A 10 -12.14 -18.18 -7.30
N GLU A 11 -12.78 -19.33 -7.06
CA GLU A 11 -14.15 -19.40 -6.54
C GLU A 11 -14.27 -18.82 -5.13
N ALA A 12 -13.20 -18.94 -4.32
CA ALA A 12 -13.09 -18.33 -2.99
C ALA A 12 -12.72 -16.83 -3.03
N GLY A 13 -12.63 -16.23 -4.20
CA GLY A 13 -12.27 -14.79 -4.36
C GLY A 13 -10.77 -14.52 -4.46
N VAL A 14 -9.92 -15.57 -4.45
CA VAL A 14 -8.46 -15.44 -4.56
C VAL A 14 -8.03 -15.75 -5.99
N ASP A 15 -7.86 -14.72 -6.80
CA ASP A 15 -7.34 -14.83 -8.16
C ASP A 15 -5.85 -14.47 -8.18
N ILE A 16 -5.00 -15.49 -8.26
CA ILE A 16 -3.53 -15.33 -8.25
C ILE A 16 -3.07 -14.57 -9.49
N GLN A 17 -3.71 -14.78 -10.64
CA GLN A 17 -3.34 -14.09 -11.87
C GLN A 17 -3.65 -12.60 -11.77
N ALA A 18 -4.85 -12.24 -11.31
CA ALA A 18 -5.23 -10.85 -11.06
C ALA A 18 -4.27 -10.17 -10.06
N GLY A 19 -3.82 -10.90 -9.02
CA GLY A 19 -2.81 -10.41 -8.08
C GLY A 19 -1.47 -10.10 -8.77
N ASN A 20 -0.98 -11.02 -9.61
CA ASN A 20 0.24 -10.84 -10.37
C ASN A 20 0.14 -9.67 -11.36
N ASP A 21 -1.00 -9.56 -12.04
CA ASP A 21 -1.27 -8.47 -12.99
C ASP A 21 -1.30 -7.11 -12.28
N LEU A 22 -1.91 -7.04 -11.09
CA LEU A 22 -1.88 -5.83 -10.26
C LEU A 22 -0.45 -5.45 -9.90
N VAL A 23 0.34 -6.39 -9.35
CA VAL A 23 1.75 -6.13 -8.97
C VAL A 23 2.56 -5.62 -10.17
N ALA A 24 2.39 -6.22 -11.34
CA ALA A 24 3.07 -5.78 -12.55
C ALA A 24 2.69 -4.33 -12.93
N ARG A 25 1.41 -3.97 -12.81
CA ARG A 25 0.90 -2.64 -13.16
C ARG A 25 1.33 -1.55 -12.19
N ILE A 26 1.38 -1.85 -10.88
CA ILE A 26 1.74 -0.85 -9.85
C ILE A 26 3.25 -0.71 -9.65
N LYS A 27 4.06 -1.63 -10.17
CA LYS A 27 5.51 -1.65 -9.93
C LYS A 27 6.17 -0.30 -10.21
N HIS A 28 5.88 0.31 -11.34
CA HIS A 28 6.44 1.61 -11.71
C HIS A 28 5.94 2.75 -10.80
N LEU A 29 4.67 2.70 -10.37
CA LEU A 29 4.11 3.70 -9.45
C LEU A 29 4.83 3.66 -8.11
N VAL A 30 5.00 2.45 -7.56
CA VAL A 30 5.68 2.24 -6.28
C VAL A 30 7.16 2.63 -6.38
N GLN A 31 7.86 2.25 -7.45
CA GLN A 31 9.26 2.61 -7.64
C GLN A 31 9.51 4.12 -7.68
N ARG A 32 8.59 4.92 -8.19
CA ARG A 32 8.70 6.39 -8.18
C ARG A 32 8.70 7.00 -6.78
N THR A 33 8.12 6.33 -5.79
CA THR A 33 8.08 6.78 -4.39
C THR A 33 9.33 6.37 -3.60
N HIS A 34 10.16 5.47 -4.14
CA HIS A 34 11.32 4.94 -3.44
C HIS A 34 12.35 6.03 -3.16
N THR A 35 12.74 6.14 -1.90
CA THR A 35 13.90 6.88 -1.45
C THR A 35 15.13 5.98 -1.40
N LYS A 36 16.33 6.56 -1.18
CA LYS A 36 17.57 5.77 -1.06
C LYS A 36 17.59 4.80 0.13
N GLY A 37 16.68 4.95 1.08
CA GLY A 37 16.50 4.02 2.19
C GLY A 37 15.82 2.72 1.80
N VAL A 38 15.04 2.70 0.73
CA VAL A 38 14.35 1.49 0.26
C VAL A 38 15.34 0.59 -0.46
N ILE A 39 15.53 -0.64 0.06
CA ILE A 39 16.50 -1.62 -0.46
C ILE A 39 15.88 -2.92 -0.97
N SER A 40 14.56 -3.01 -0.99
CA SER A 40 13.81 -4.12 -1.60
C SER A 40 12.88 -3.62 -2.70
N ASP A 41 12.61 -4.49 -3.67
CA ASP A 41 11.58 -4.24 -4.67
C ASP A 41 10.20 -4.71 -4.16
N ILE A 42 9.13 -4.31 -4.85
CA ILE A 42 7.77 -4.75 -4.58
C ILE A 42 7.56 -6.22 -4.97
N GLY A 43 6.70 -6.93 -4.26
CA GLY A 43 6.30 -8.32 -4.52
C GLY A 43 6.94 -9.33 -3.58
N GLY A 44 7.76 -8.90 -2.61
CA GLY A 44 8.24 -9.74 -1.51
C GLY A 44 7.23 -9.80 -0.34
N PHE A 45 7.61 -10.52 0.73
CA PHE A 45 6.79 -10.66 1.94
C PHE A 45 6.93 -9.48 2.91
N GLY A 46 7.82 -8.54 2.65
CA GLY A 46 8.04 -7.36 3.48
C GLY A 46 8.91 -6.32 2.79
N GLY A 47 8.80 -5.08 3.24
CA GLY A 47 9.66 -3.98 2.81
C GLY A 47 10.96 -3.95 3.60
N LEU A 48 12.08 -3.81 2.92
CA LEU A 48 13.38 -3.60 3.54
C LEU A 48 13.76 -2.12 3.44
N PHE A 49 13.95 -1.50 4.58
CA PHE A 49 14.33 -0.10 4.65
C PHE A 49 15.59 0.09 5.50
N ARG A 50 16.54 0.88 4.99
CA ARG A 50 17.76 1.27 5.71
C ARG A 50 17.60 2.71 6.18
N PRO A 51 17.34 2.94 7.47
CA PRO A 51 17.24 4.30 7.99
C PRO A 51 18.62 4.97 8.00
N GLU A 52 18.65 6.25 7.65
CA GLU A 52 19.83 7.09 7.87
C GLU A 52 19.73 7.72 9.26
N ILE A 53 20.33 7.08 10.23
CA ILE A 53 20.25 7.50 11.64
C ILE A 53 21.19 8.69 11.92
N GLY A 54 22.15 8.93 11.02
CA GLY A 54 23.09 10.04 11.17
C GLY A 54 23.86 10.00 12.48
N ASN A 55 23.90 11.14 13.18
CA ASN A 55 24.58 11.28 14.47
C ASN A 55 23.62 11.16 15.68
N MET A 56 22.47 10.54 15.53
CA MET A 56 21.53 10.31 16.61
C MET A 56 22.13 9.35 17.63
N SER A 57 22.19 9.79 18.89
CA SER A 57 22.71 8.97 19.99
C SER A 57 21.71 7.92 20.48
N ASP A 58 20.42 8.21 20.35
CA ASP A 58 19.32 7.35 20.81
C ASP A 58 18.14 7.47 19.84
N PRO A 59 18.22 6.82 18.66
CA PRO A 59 17.16 6.90 17.66
C PRO A 59 15.94 6.10 18.06
N VAL A 60 14.76 6.72 17.98
CA VAL A 60 13.47 6.08 18.23
C VAL A 60 12.71 5.98 16.92
N LEU A 61 12.19 4.78 16.61
CA LEU A 61 11.27 4.56 15.49
C LEU A 61 9.84 4.71 15.98
N VAL A 62 9.10 5.59 15.31
CA VAL A 62 7.66 5.76 15.50
C VAL A 62 6.94 5.06 14.34
N SER A 63 5.95 4.24 14.65
CA SER A 63 5.12 3.57 13.66
C SER A 63 3.65 3.81 13.96
N SER A 64 2.86 3.99 12.91
CA SER A 64 1.41 4.12 12.96
C SER A 64 0.77 3.23 11.90
N THR A 65 -0.47 2.84 12.16
CA THR A 65 -1.32 2.15 11.18
C THR A 65 -2.71 2.74 11.28
N ASP A 66 -3.28 3.09 10.15
CA ASP A 66 -4.66 3.56 10.06
C ASP A 66 -5.33 3.02 8.78
N GLY A 67 -6.64 3.13 8.71
CA GLY A 67 -7.46 2.77 7.56
C GLY A 67 -8.28 3.95 7.07
N VAL A 68 -8.70 3.91 5.79
CA VAL A 68 -9.51 5.00 5.20
C VAL A 68 -10.83 5.24 5.96
N GLY A 69 -11.37 4.20 6.61
CA GLY A 69 -12.59 4.30 7.40
C GLY A 69 -13.85 4.53 6.54
N THR A 70 -14.80 5.32 7.07
CA THR A 70 -16.12 5.51 6.46
C THR A 70 -16.11 6.28 5.14
N LYS A 71 -15.03 6.97 4.79
CA LYS A 71 -14.84 7.64 3.49
C LYS A 71 -14.92 6.66 2.32
N LEU A 72 -14.62 5.38 2.53
CA LEU A 72 -14.81 4.34 1.52
C LEU A 72 -16.25 4.25 1.01
N LYS A 73 -17.25 4.54 1.86
CA LYS A 73 -18.67 4.58 1.43
C LYS A 73 -18.91 5.62 0.34
N LEU A 74 -18.21 6.75 0.41
CA LEU A 74 -18.29 7.80 -0.62
C LEU A 74 -17.57 7.36 -1.90
N ALA A 75 -16.39 6.75 -1.76
CA ALA A 75 -15.66 6.21 -2.90
C ALA A 75 -16.50 5.20 -3.69
N PHE A 76 -17.19 4.30 -3.00
CA PHE A 76 -18.10 3.34 -3.62
C PHE A 76 -19.32 4.00 -4.23
N ALA A 77 -19.98 4.93 -3.51
CA ALA A 77 -21.19 5.59 -3.98
C ALA A 77 -20.97 6.43 -5.25
N PHE A 78 -19.80 7.06 -5.37
CA PHE A 78 -19.44 7.91 -6.51
C PHE A 78 -18.53 7.20 -7.53
N ASN A 79 -18.17 5.95 -7.28
CA ASN A 79 -17.19 5.19 -8.07
C ASN A 79 -15.89 6.00 -8.29
N LYS A 80 -15.42 6.68 -7.24
CA LYS A 80 -14.23 7.54 -7.26
C LYS A 80 -13.21 7.02 -6.25
N HIS A 81 -12.13 6.42 -6.76
CA HIS A 81 -11.15 5.67 -5.97
C HIS A 81 -9.74 6.29 -5.99
N ASP A 82 -9.51 7.32 -6.78
CA ASP A 82 -8.21 7.95 -7.01
C ASP A 82 -7.73 8.84 -5.84
N THR A 83 -8.63 9.27 -4.94
CA THR A 83 -8.30 10.18 -3.85
C THR A 83 -8.18 9.50 -2.48
N VAL A 84 -8.78 8.31 -2.30
CA VAL A 84 -8.75 7.64 -0.98
C VAL A 84 -7.35 7.20 -0.58
N GLY A 85 -6.46 6.92 -1.55
CA GLY A 85 -5.07 6.58 -1.30
C GLY A 85 -4.27 7.77 -0.75
N ILE A 86 -4.52 8.98 -1.27
CA ILE A 86 -3.92 10.22 -0.76
C ILE A 86 -4.33 10.45 0.70
N ASP A 87 -5.63 10.30 0.97
CA ASP A 87 -6.19 10.41 2.32
C ASP A 87 -5.54 9.41 3.30
N LEU A 88 -5.38 8.16 2.88
CA LEU A 88 -4.78 7.10 3.68
C LEU A 88 -3.35 7.46 4.12
N VAL A 89 -2.54 7.93 3.18
CA VAL A 89 -1.16 8.35 3.47
C VAL A 89 -1.18 9.56 4.41
N ALA A 90 -2.01 10.58 4.13
CA ALA A 90 -2.11 11.77 4.95
C ALA A 90 -2.52 11.47 6.40
N MET A 91 -3.49 10.56 6.61
CA MET A 91 -3.93 10.15 7.94
C MET A 91 -2.78 9.48 8.71
N SER A 92 -2.12 8.51 8.12
CA SER A 92 -0.99 7.79 8.75
C SER A 92 0.21 8.71 9.01
N VAL A 93 0.49 9.65 8.11
CA VAL A 93 1.55 10.65 8.29
C VAL A 93 1.22 11.60 9.44
N ASN A 94 -0.03 12.05 9.56
CA ASN A 94 -0.45 12.92 10.66
C ASN A 94 -0.21 12.27 12.02
N ASP A 95 -0.48 10.97 12.16
CA ASP A 95 -0.29 10.24 13.42
C ASP A 95 1.17 10.24 13.88
N ILE A 96 2.13 10.12 12.98
CA ILE A 96 3.54 10.16 13.33
C ILE A 96 4.06 11.60 13.51
N LEU A 97 3.53 12.56 12.75
CA LEU A 97 3.92 13.97 12.86
C LEU A 97 3.57 14.56 14.23
N VAL A 98 2.41 14.20 14.81
CA VAL A 98 2.06 14.68 16.17
C VAL A 98 2.98 14.16 17.25
N GLN A 99 3.77 13.11 16.97
CA GLN A 99 4.84 12.61 17.83
C GLN A 99 6.20 13.30 17.56
N GLY A 100 6.25 14.23 16.59
CA GLY A 100 7.49 14.89 16.17
C GLY A 100 8.38 14.02 15.26
N ALA A 101 7.86 12.93 14.72
CA ALA A 101 8.60 12.04 13.83
C ALA A 101 8.59 12.51 12.38
N THR A 102 9.63 12.15 11.64
CA THR A 102 9.74 12.36 10.19
C THR A 102 9.32 11.09 9.46
N PRO A 103 8.42 11.17 8.45
CA PRO A 103 8.07 10.02 7.63
C PRO A 103 9.28 9.45 6.90
N LEU A 104 9.46 8.13 6.94
CA LEU A 104 10.57 7.42 6.32
C LEU A 104 10.09 6.55 5.16
N PHE A 105 9.03 5.77 5.37
CA PHE A 105 8.40 4.90 4.40
C PHE A 105 6.95 4.63 4.77
N PHE A 106 6.18 4.15 3.81
CA PHE A 106 4.78 3.74 3.98
C PHE A 106 4.63 2.28 3.57
N LEU A 107 3.88 1.51 4.36
CA LEU A 107 3.48 0.14 4.03
C LEU A 107 1.96 0.10 3.89
N ASP A 108 1.49 -0.45 2.78
CA ASP A 108 0.06 -0.61 2.51
C ASP A 108 -0.34 -2.08 2.54
N TYR A 109 -1.53 -2.35 3.08
CA TYR A 109 -2.19 -3.63 3.01
C TYR A 109 -3.57 -3.46 2.36
N PHE A 110 -3.64 -3.79 1.09
CA PHE A 110 -4.87 -3.72 0.33
C PHE A 110 -5.67 -5.03 0.48
N ALA A 111 -6.83 -4.95 1.16
CA ALA A 111 -7.73 -6.09 1.38
C ALA A 111 -9.05 -5.87 0.64
N THR A 112 -9.52 -6.91 -0.06
CA THR A 112 -10.78 -6.90 -0.80
C THR A 112 -11.38 -8.29 -0.86
N GLY A 113 -12.71 -8.39 -0.91
CA GLY A 113 -13.39 -9.68 -1.06
C GLY A 113 -13.20 -10.32 -2.44
N LYS A 114 -13.08 -9.48 -3.47
CA LYS A 114 -12.73 -9.87 -4.84
C LYS A 114 -11.87 -8.77 -5.44
N LEU A 115 -10.72 -9.14 -5.97
CA LEU A 115 -9.80 -8.17 -6.57
C LEU A 115 -10.34 -7.69 -7.92
N ASP A 116 -10.60 -6.38 -8.02
CA ASP A 116 -10.73 -5.64 -9.26
C ASP A 116 -9.43 -4.88 -9.51
N VAL A 117 -8.70 -5.27 -10.55
CA VAL A 117 -7.35 -4.78 -10.82
C VAL A 117 -7.34 -3.29 -11.16
N ASP A 118 -8.36 -2.78 -11.85
CA ASP A 118 -8.43 -1.38 -12.25
C ASP A 118 -8.71 -0.47 -11.05
N THR A 119 -9.65 -0.87 -10.19
CA THR A 119 -9.95 -0.17 -8.95
C THR A 119 -8.74 -0.17 -8.01
N ALA A 120 -8.09 -1.33 -7.82
CA ALA A 120 -6.90 -1.45 -6.98
C ALA A 120 -5.75 -0.60 -7.50
N HIS A 121 -5.49 -0.62 -8.82
CA HIS A 121 -4.49 0.25 -9.44
C HIS A 121 -4.79 1.73 -9.18
N THR A 122 -6.06 2.14 -9.28
CA THR A 122 -6.46 3.53 -9.05
C THR A 122 -6.24 3.97 -7.60
N VAL A 123 -6.59 3.11 -6.63
CA VAL A 123 -6.33 3.36 -5.20
C VAL A 123 -4.84 3.50 -4.93
N ILE A 124 -4.03 2.55 -5.43
CA ILE A 124 -2.57 2.54 -5.22
C ILE A 124 -1.90 3.73 -5.93
N SER A 125 -2.46 4.20 -7.05
CA SER A 125 -2.00 5.45 -7.67
C SER A 125 -2.18 6.65 -6.73
N GLY A 126 -3.29 6.71 -6.00
CA GLY A 126 -3.51 7.71 -4.96
C GLY A 126 -2.54 7.57 -3.78
N VAL A 127 -2.23 6.35 -3.35
CA VAL A 127 -1.21 6.10 -2.32
C VAL A 127 0.17 6.59 -2.77
N ALA A 128 0.53 6.34 -4.02
CA ALA A 128 1.81 6.78 -4.58
C ALA A 128 1.91 8.30 -4.77
N GLU A 129 0.76 8.97 -4.91
CA GLU A 129 0.69 10.45 -4.99
C GLU A 129 0.83 11.10 -3.61
N GLY A 130 0.20 10.53 -2.57
CA GLY A 130 0.29 11.00 -1.19
C GLY A 130 1.66 10.79 -0.58
#